data_ac5ea4eb221609f8b22b5df892f592d0
#
_entry.id   ac5ea4eb221609f8b22b5df892f592d0
#
_cell.length_a   1.000
_cell.length_b   1.000
_cell.length_c   1.000
_cell.angle_alpha   90.00
_cell.angle_beta   90.00
_cell.angle_gamma   90.00
#
_symmetry.space_group_name_H-M   'P 1'
#
loop_
_entity.id
_entity.type
_entity.pdbx_description
1 polymer ?
#
loop_
_entity_poly.entity_id
_entity_poly.type
_entity_poly.pdbx_seq_one_letter_code
_entity_poly.pdbx_strand_id
1 'polypeptide(L)'
;MTKKDVDGVFTCLIYVNQQRIIPAYETKDFRITDNGIETLLVIPAINAKVSFTGLMFSIYLPWDKFSGNTEGQCGTCDNNRTDDCRLPNGTIDSSCPDMAHQWHVADHNNSQCTPPPELTPTQPPGCDPPICHLIQSKVFESCHKIIPYEPFIVACIFDACYMDDVTIGCTSLQTYADACAQAGVCVEWRNYTNGQCDFTCEKPKVYNACGPQVEPTCNAWYNFKFIQTQNEFSVMGDIQLEGCYCPPGTTLMSSSSNYCIPSCDICPLPNGNR
;
A
#
# COMPACT_ATOMS: atom_id res chain seq x y z
N MET A 1 -0.74 -11.35 -7.00
CA MET A 1 -1.99 -10.65 -6.64
C MET A 1 -2.56 -10.02 -7.90
N THR A 2 -3.85 -10.07 -8.11
CA THR A 2 -4.50 -9.41 -9.25
C THR A 2 -5.73 -8.69 -8.76
N LYS A 3 -5.93 -7.46 -9.21
CA LYS A 3 -7.16 -6.71 -8.98
C LYS A 3 -8.12 -6.99 -10.13
N LYS A 4 -9.33 -7.41 -9.84
CA LYS A 4 -10.36 -7.68 -10.85
C LYS A 4 -11.53 -6.74 -10.61
N ASP A 5 -11.97 -6.07 -11.66
CA ASP A 5 -13.22 -5.33 -11.66
C ASP A 5 -14.39 -6.33 -11.78
N VAL A 6 -15.23 -6.36 -10.75
CA VAL A 6 -16.50 -7.10 -10.78
C VAL A 6 -17.58 -6.08 -10.44
N ASP A 7 -18.36 -5.69 -11.41
CA ASP A 7 -19.47 -4.72 -11.28
C ASP A 7 -19.03 -3.33 -10.75
N GLY A 8 -17.86 -2.83 -11.18
CA GLY A 8 -17.32 -1.54 -10.74
C GLY A 8 -16.65 -1.57 -9.35
N VAL A 9 -16.54 -2.74 -8.74
CA VAL A 9 -15.84 -2.94 -7.46
C VAL A 9 -14.51 -3.63 -7.71
N PHE A 10 -13.42 -2.97 -7.37
CA PHE A 10 -12.10 -3.56 -7.46
C PHE A 10 -11.88 -4.54 -6.29
N THR A 11 -11.85 -5.82 -6.60
CA THR A 11 -11.55 -6.87 -5.62
C THR A 11 -10.13 -7.38 -5.78
N CYS A 12 -9.34 -7.32 -4.72
CA CYS A 12 -8.02 -7.92 -4.71
C CYS A 12 -8.12 -9.45 -4.60
N LEU A 13 -7.63 -10.16 -5.63
CA LEU A 13 -7.56 -11.62 -5.61
C LEU A 13 -6.15 -12.08 -5.26
N ILE A 14 -6.04 -12.79 -4.15
CA ILE A 14 -4.76 -13.27 -3.64
C ILE A 14 -4.69 -14.78 -3.84
N TYR A 15 -3.58 -15.21 -4.45
CA TYR A 15 -3.30 -16.63 -4.68
C TYR A 15 -1.97 -16.99 -4.03
N VAL A 16 -1.97 -18.12 -3.32
CA VAL A 16 -0.78 -18.78 -2.77
C VAL A 16 -0.71 -20.18 -3.35
N ASN A 17 0.36 -20.52 -4.04
CA ASN A 17 0.52 -21.80 -4.73
C ASN A 17 -0.69 -22.15 -5.63
N GLN A 18 -1.17 -21.17 -6.39
CA GLN A 18 -2.33 -21.27 -7.29
C GLN A 18 -3.69 -21.45 -6.58
N GLN A 19 -3.73 -21.47 -5.25
CA GLN A 19 -4.97 -21.53 -4.48
C GLN A 19 -5.37 -20.11 -4.05
N ARG A 20 -6.62 -19.74 -4.32
CA ARG A 20 -7.18 -18.49 -3.82
C ARG A 20 -7.29 -18.54 -2.31
N ILE A 21 -6.79 -17.52 -1.66
CA ILE A 21 -6.90 -17.35 -0.20
C ILE A 21 -7.76 -16.13 0.13
N ILE A 22 -8.29 -16.11 1.35
CA ILE A 22 -8.99 -14.97 1.93
C ILE A 22 -8.10 -14.42 3.05
N PRO A 23 -7.77 -13.12 3.05
CA PRO A 23 -7.11 -12.47 4.19
C PRO A 23 -8.06 -12.47 5.43
N ALA A 24 -7.55 -12.55 6.66
CA ALA A 24 -6.14 -12.73 6.99
C ALA A 24 -5.72 -14.20 6.85
N TYR A 25 -4.58 -14.41 6.23
CA TYR A 25 -4.01 -15.72 5.98
C TYR A 25 -2.60 -15.80 6.56
N GLU A 26 -2.25 -16.89 7.18
CA GLU A 26 -0.93 -17.09 7.77
C GLU A 26 -0.41 -18.51 7.53
N THR A 27 0.87 -18.58 7.25
CA THR A 27 1.68 -19.79 7.25
C THR A 27 2.79 -19.67 8.30
N LYS A 28 3.64 -20.67 8.43
CA LYS A 28 4.85 -20.59 9.28
C LYS A 28 5.85 -19.54 8.78
N ASP A 29 5.81 -19.19 7.49
CA ASP A 29 6.83 -18.37 6.83
C ASP A 29 6.36 -16.93 6.58
N PHE A 30 5.06 -16.69 6.41
CA PHE A 30 4.53 -15.36 6.11
C PHE A 30 3.08 -15.18 6.54
N ARG A 31 2.67 -13.92 6.62
CA ARG A 31 1.31 -13.47 6.95
C ARG A 31 0.80 -12.51 5.87
N ILE A 32 -0.48 -12.62 5.51
CA ILE A 32 -1.16 -11.70 4.59
C ILE A 32 -2.39 -11.13 5.27
N THR A 33 -2.51 -9.81 5.29
CA THR A 33 -3.67 -9.07 5.78
C THR A 33 -4.20 -8.13 4.71
N ASP A 34 -5.46 -7.71 4.82
CA ASP A 34 -6.11 -6.78 3.91
C ASP A 34 -7.09 -5.90 4.68
N ASN A 35 -7.05 -4.59 4.46
CA ASN A 35 -7.93 -3.62 5.11
C ASN A 35 -8.92 -2.95 4.13
N GLY A 36 -9.04 -3.52 2.92
CA GLY A 36 -9.93 -3.02 1.86
C GLY A 36 -9.29 -1.97 0.94
N ILE A 37 -8.16 -1.38 1.32
CA ILE A 37 -7.36 -0.47 0.48
C ILE A 37 -6.01 -1.11 0.17
N GLU A 38 -5.34 -1.62 1.18
CA GLU A 38 -4.01 -2.21 1.11
C GLU A 38 -4.03 -3.69 1.48
N THR A 39 -3.37 -4.49 0.68
CA THR A 39 -3.00 -5.87 1.02
C THR A 39 -1.55 -5.90 1.46
N LEU A 40 -1.29 -6.35 2.68
CA LEU A 40 0.04 -6.41 3.28
C LEU A 40 0.51 -7.86 3.43
N LEU A 41 1.67 -8.17 2.87
CA LEU A 41 2.44 -9.39 3.09
C LEU A 41 3.58 -9.09 4.08
N VAL A 42 3.68 -9.85 5.15
CA VAL A 42 4.79 -9.76 6.12
C VAL A 42 5.53 -11.10 6.16
N ILE A 43 6.86 -11.06 6.09
CA ILE A 43 7.76 -12.20 6.25
C ILE A 43 8.58 -12.00 7.52
N PRO A 44 8.13 -12.52 8.68
CA PRO A 44 8.72 -12.20 9.98
C PRO A 44 10.19 -12.61 10.11
N ALA A 45 10.57 -13.75 9.55
CA ALA A 45 11.94 -14.29 9.66
C ALA A 45 13.02 -13.34 9.17
N ILE A 46 12.70 -12.53 8.18
CA ILE A 46 13.61 -11.55 7.57
C ILE A 46 13.16 -10.10 7.78
N ASN A 47 12.05 -9.89 8.51
CA ASN A 47 11.43 -8.58 8.74
C ASN A 47 11.14 -7.81 7.44
N ALA A 48 10.80 -8.52 6.37
CA ALA A 48 10.43 -7.92 5.10
C ALA A 48 8.90 -7.74 5.01
N LYS A 49 8.48 -6.65 4.36
CA LYS A 49 7.07 -6.35 4.10
C LYS A 49 6.89 -6.00 2.63
N VAL A 50 5.76 -6.42 2.08
CA VAL A 50 5.33 -6.02 0.73
C VAL A 50 3.89 -5.55 0.84
N SER A 51 3.61 -4.34 0.43
CA SER A 51 2.26 -3.81 0.34
C SER A 51 1.80 -3.70 -1.10
N PHE A 52 0.49 -3.77 -1.31
CA PHE A 52 -0.12 -3.68 -2.62
C PHE A 52 -1.50 -3.02 -2.53
N THR A 53 -1.70 -1.92 -3.24
CA THR A 53 -2.97 -1.16 -3.29
C THR A 53 -3.74 -1.35 -4.60
N GLY A 54 -3.24 -2.20 -5.48
CA GLY A 54 -3.82 -2.46 -6.81
C GLY A 54 -3.19 -1.67 -7.94
N LEU A 55 -2.76 -0.44 -7.71
CA LEU A 55 -1.99 0.38 -8.65
C LEU A 55 -0.52 0.44 -8.28
N MET A 56 -0.22 0.39 -7.00
CA MET A 56 1.14 0.48 -6.49
C MET A 56 1.49 -0.69 -5.59
N PHE A 57 2.77 -0.98 -5.52
CA PHE A 57 3.34 -1.86 -4.50
C PHE A 57 4.54 -1.19 -3.84
N SER A 58 4.77 -1.51 -2.58
CA SER A 58 5.95 -1.10 -1.83
C SER A 58 6.65 -2.31 -1.26
N ILE A 59 7.97 -2.28 -1.23
CA ILE A 59 8.78 -3.33 -0.61
C ILE A 59 9.62 -2.68 0.48
N TYR A 60 9.46 -3.15 1.71
CA TYR A 60 10.28 -2.76 2.84
C TYR A 60 11.26 -3.88 3.18
N LEU A 61 12.54 -3.56 3.11
CA LEU A 61 13.64 -4.45 3.48
C LEU A 61 14.52 -3.75 4.52
N PRO A 62 14.78 -4.35 5.70
CA PRO A 62 15.68 -3.75 6.68
C PRO A 62 17.10 -3.76 6.16
N TRP A 63 17.71 -2.57 6.11
CA TRP A 63 19.04 -2.37 5.54
C TRP A 63 20.14 -3.18 6.27
N ASP A 64 20.02 -3.39 7.56
CA ASP A 64 20.93 -4.19 8.37
C ASP A 64 21.02 -5.66 7.93
N LYS A 65 19.99 -6.16 7.25
CA LYS A 65 19.93 -7.53 6.73
C LYS A 65 20.17 -7.61 5.23
N PHE A 66 19.82 -6.56 4.49
CA PHE A 66 19.79 -6.59 3.03
C PHE A 66 20.83 -5.66 2.37
N SER A 67 21.55 -4.84 3.15
CA SER A 67 22.59 -3.97 2.62
C SER A 67 23.61 -4.75 1.77
N GLY A 68 23.82 -4.27 0.54
CA GLY A 68 24.72 -4.91 -0.42
C GLY A 68 24.25 -6.27 -0.97
N ASN A 69 22.98 -6.66 -0.70
CA ASN A 69 22.39 -7.92 -1.18
C ASN A 69 21.08 -7.70 -1.96
N THR A 70 20.91 -6.51 -2.50
CA THR A 70 19.82 -6.15 -3.39
C THR A 70 20.36 -5.45 -4.62
N GLU A 71 19.65 -5.61 -5.72
CA GLU A 71 19.88 -4.91 -6.97
C GLU A 71 18.56 -4.80 -7.73
N GLY A 72 18.54 -4.01 -8.78
CA GLY A 72 17.35 -3.86 -9.60
C GLY A 72 16.77 -2.46 -9.51
N GLN A 73 15.54 -2.32 -10.00
CA GLN A 73 14.83 -1.05 -10.06
C GLN A 73 14.62 -0.39 -8.68
N CYS A 74 14.62 -1.16 -7.58
CA CYS A 74 14.39 -0.67 -6.22
C CYS A 74 15.68 -0.28 -5.48
N GLY A 75 16.82 -0.26 -6.12
CA GLY A 75 18.10 0.17 -5.55
C GLY A 75 18.86 -0.91 -4.78
N THR A 76 19.86 -0.48 -4.02
CA THR A 76 20.88 -1.34 -3.38
C THR A 76 20.62 -1.63 -1.90
N CYS A 77 19.60 -1.01 -1.30
CA CYS A 77 19.23 -1.18 0.12
C CYS A 77 20.41 -0.96 1.08
N ASP A 78 21.29 -0.02 0.80
CA ASP A 78 22.49 0.27 1.62
C ASP A 78 22.40 1.56 2.43
N ASN A 79 21.20 2.18 2.48
CA ASN A 79 20.91 3.46 3.10
C ASN A 79 21.63 4.65 2.44
N ASN A 80 22.02 4.49 1.17
CA ASN A 80 22.68 5.50 0.35
C ASN A 80 21.97 5.66 -1.00
N ARG A 81 21.05 6.60 -1.10
CA ARG A 81 20.26 6.84 -2.32
C ARG A 81 21.06 7.31 -3.55
N THR A 82 22.34 7.62 -3.40
CA THR A 82 23.15 8.17 -4.51
C THR A 82 23.54 7.13 -5.54
N ASP A 83 23.46 5.86 -5.23
CA ASP A 83 23.76 4.74 -6.10
C ASP A 83 22.57 3.80 -6.36
N ASP A 84 21.36 4.22 -5.97
CA ASP A 84 20.14 3.44 -6.20
C ASP A 84 19.77 3.33 -7.69
N CYS A 85 20.14 4.33 -8.52
CA CYS A 85 19.88 4.29 -9.96
C CYS A 85 20.96 3.46 -10.72
N ARG A 86 21.33 2.30 -10.18
CA ARG A 86 22.37 1.42 -10.73
C ARG A 86 21.83 0.60 -11.89
N LEU A 87 22.55 0.64 -13.00
CA LEU A 87 22.29 -0.21 -14.18
C LEU A 87 22.77 -1.66 -13.96
N PRO A 88 22.29 -2.65 -14.73
CA PRO A 88 22.75 -4.04 -14.65
C PRO A 88 24.26 -4.23 -14.84
N ASN A 89 24.92 -3.30 -15.52
CA ASN A 89 26.37 -3.30 -15.70
C ASN A 89 27.16 -2.68 -14.53
N GLY A 90 26.45 -2.21 -13.47
CA GLY A 90 27.02 -1.61 -12.28
C GLY A 90 27.31 -0.11 -12.36
N THR A 91 27.09 0.54 -13.50
CA THR A 91 27.20 2.00 -13.59
C THR A 91 25.96 2.69 -13.04
N ILE A 92 26.09 3.93 -12.57
CA ILE A 92 25.01 4.72 -12.02
C ILE A 92 24.46 5.64 -13.10
N ASP A 93 23.15 5.56 -13.37
CA ASP A 93 22.46 6.48 -14.25
C ASP A 93 22.11 7.76 -13.50
N SER A 94 22.10 8.88 -14.18
CA SER A 94 21.63 10.15 -13.62
C SER A 94 20.10 10.23 -13.49
N SER A 95 19.37 9.34 -14.16
CA SER A 95 17.92 9.23 -14.21
C SER A 95 17.45 7.85 -13.75
N CYS A 96 16.86 7.75 -12.58
CA CYS A 96 16.27 6.48 -12.13
C CYS A 96 15.10 5.99 -13.02
N PRO A 97 14.24 6.85 -13.59
CA PRO A 97 13.27 6.42 -14.58
C PRO A 97 13.89 5.77 -15.82
N ASP A 98 14.99 6.31 -16.35
CA ASP A 98 15.67 5.74 -17.51
C ASP A 98 16.38 4.42 -17.14
N MET A 99 16.98 4.35 -15.96
CA MET A 99 17.57 3.13 -15.41
C MET A 99 16.54 1.99 -15.31
N ALA A 100 15.30 2.28 -14.93
CA ALA A 100 14.25 1.28 -14.73
C ALA A 100 14.01 0.44 -15.99
N HIS A 101 14.10 1.04 -17.19
CA HIS A 101 13.95 0.32 -18.46
C HIS A 101 15.01 -0.75 -18.68
N GLN A 102 16.17 -0.62 -18.09
CA GLN A 102 17.28 -1.56 -18.24
C GLN A 102 17.11 -2.81 -17.37
N TRP A 103 16.23 -2.76 -16.34
CA TRP A 103 15.92 -3.90 -15.47
C TRP A 103 14.71 -4.70 -15.94
N HIS A 104 14.27 -4.48 -17.17
CA HIS A 104 13.18 -5.24 -17.76
C HIS A 104 13.53 -6.73 -17.88
N VAL A 105 12.67 -7.58 -17.30
CA VAL A 105 12.76 -9.04 -17.47
C VAL A 105 11.78 -9.45 -18.55
N ALA A 106 12.29 -10.05 -19.62
CA ALA A 106 11.46 -10.56 -20.69
C ALA A 106 10.61 -11.75 -20.19
N ASP A 107 9.30 -11.58 -20.20
CA ASP A 107 8.36 -12.68 -20.00
C ASP A 107 7.98 -13.28 -21.36
N HIS A 108 8.65 -14.36 -21.72
CA HIS A 108 8.41 -15.05 -22.99
C HIS A 108 7.01 -15.70 -23.10
N ASN A 109 6.29 -15.83 -22.00
CA ASN A 109 4.94 -16.41 -21.95
C ASN A 109 3.85 -15.35 -22.04
N ASN A 110 4.19 -14.06 -21.94
CA ASN A 110 3.24 -12.96 -21.97
C ASN A 110 3.62 -11.94 -23.05
N SER A 111 3.00 -12.06 -24.22
CA SER A 111 3.22 -11.16 -25.35
C SER A 111 2.81 -9.70 -25.09
N GLN A 112 2.12 -9.42 -23.98
CA GLN A 112 1.76 -8.06 -23.57
C GLN A 112 2.80 -7.40 -22.67
N CYS A 113 3.77 -8.13 -22.16
CA CYS A 113 4.93 -7.59 -21.48
C CYS A 113 5.99 -7.13 -22.49
N THR A 114 5.63 -6.18 -23.33
CA THR A 114 6.61 -5.46 -24.15
C THR A 114 7.13 -4.26 -23.40
N PRO A 115 8.44 -3.98 -23.41
CA PRO A 115 8.95 -2.74 -22.85
C PRO A 115 8.24 -1.57 -23.55
N PRO A 116 7.82 -0.53 -22.80
CA PRO A 116 7.34 0.67 -23.44
C PRO A 116 8.42 1.21 -24.38
N PRO A 117 8.03 1.87 -25.49
CA PRO A 117 9.01 2.53 -26.35
C PRO A 117 9.84 3.47 -25.49
N GLU A 118 11.14 3.58 -25.78
CA GLU A 118 12.03 4.57 -25.14
C GLU A 118 11.46 5.97 -25.36
N LEU A 119 10.57 6.36 -24.46
CA LEU A 119 10.15 7.74 -24.36
C LEU A 119 11.18 8.41 -23.46
N THR A 120 12.02 9.25 -24.05
CA THR A 120 12.72 10.27 -23.26
C THR A 120 11.65 11.18 -22.66
N PRO A 121 11.37 11.10 -21.37
CA PRO A 121 10.31 11.88 -20.79
C PRO A 121 10.80 13.33 -20.67
N THR A 122 10.49 14.14 -21.65
CA THR A 122 10.51 15.59 -21.47
C THR A 122 9.21 15.97 -20.79
N GLN A 123 9.29 16.31 -19.50
CA GLN A 123 8.14 16.86 -18.78
C GLN A 123 7.49 17.96 -19.61
N PRO A 124 6.18 17.90 -19.85
CA PRO A 124 5.50 18.94 -20.61
C PRO A 124 5.80 20.33 -20.01
N PRO A 125 6.26 21.31 -20.80
CA PRO A 125 6.63 22.63 -20.28
C PRO A 125 5.48 23.23 -19.48
N GLY A 126 5.72 23.61 -18.23
CA GLY A 126 4.74 24.27 -17.36
C GLY A 126 3.71 23.32 -16.72
N CYS A 127 3.87 22.00 -16.80
CA CYS A 127 3.03 21.08 -16.06
C CYS A 127 3.38 21.12 -14.57
N ASP A 128 2.41 21.48 -13.73
CA ASP A 128 2.52 21.58 -12.29
C ASP A 128 1.17 21.23 -11.63
N PRO A 129 0.89 19.93 -11.43
CA PRO A 129 -0.40 19.47 -10.91
C PRO A 129 -0.64 19.95 -9.47
N PRO A 130 -1.69 20.76 -9.22
CA PRO A 130 -1.94 21.33 -7.88
C PRO A 130 -2.13 20.28 -6.78
N ILE A 131 -2.62 19.10 -7.14
CA ILE A 131 -2.84 17.98 -6.20
C ILE A 131 -1.53 17.55 -5.53
N CYS A 132 -0.40 17.57 -6.24
CA CYS A 132 0.89 17.15 -5.72
C CYS A 132 1.42 18.11 -4.63
N HIS A 133 1.02 19.39 -4.66
CA HIS A 133 1.43 20.36 -3.65
C HIS A 133 0.79 20.12 -2.28
N LEU A 134 -0.23 19.26 -2.19
CA LEU A 134 -0.78 18.86 -0.90
C LEU A 134 0.28 18.13 -0.06
N ILE A 135 1.20 17.38 -0.69
CA ILE A 135 2.30 16.65 -0.03
C ILE A 135 3.15 17.61 0.84
N GLN A 136 3.47 18.81 0.33
CA GLN A 136 4.27 19.80 1.06
C GLN A 136 3.46 20.72 1.98
N SER A 137 2.13 20.56 2.00
CA SER A 137 1.24 21.43 2.75
C SER A 137 1.24 21.11 4.26
N LYS A 138 0.58 21.98 5.04
CA LYS A 138 0.40 21.78 6.48
C LYS A 138 -0.35 20.49 6.85
N VAL A 139 -1.08 19.90 5.90
CA VAL A 139 -1.78 18.61 6.11
C VAL A 139 -0.80 17.52 6.53
N PHE A 140 0.40 17.53 5.95
CA PHE A 140 1.44 16.54 6.24
C PHE A 140 2.55 17.06 7.17
N GLU A 141 2.40 18.24 7.79
CA GLU A 141 3.45 18.90 8.59
C GLU A 141 4.03 18.00 9.69
N SER A 142 3.20 17.17 10.32
CA SER A 142 3.64 16.23 11.34
C SER A 142 4.58 15.15 10.79
N CYS A 143 4.40 14.77 9.53
CA CYS A 143 5.21 13.78 8.85
C CYS A 143 6.52 14.35 8.29
N HIS A 144 6.54 15.62 7.84
CA HIS A 144 7.70 16.25 7.20
C HIS A 144 8.98 16.17 8.02
N LYS A 145 8.85 16.09 9.35
CA LYS A 145 9.99 15.99 10.28
C LYS A 145 10.63 14.59 10.32
N ILE A 146 9.91 13.59 9.83
CA ILE A 146 10.30 12.17 9.91
C ILE A 146 10.61 11.64 8.52
N ILE A 147 9.73 11.92 7.56
CA ILE A 147 9.86 11.47 6.16
C ILE A 147 10.02 12.72 5.27
N PRO A 148 11.18 12.91 4.63
CA PRO A 148 11.38 13.99 3.67
C PRO A 148 10.36 13.89 2.53
N TYR A 149 9.66 14.99 2.25
CA TYR A 149 8.57 15.00 1.26
C TYR A 149 9.04 15.30 -0.17
N GLU A 150 10.24 15.85 -0.34
CA GLU A 150 10.76 16.32 -1.62
C GLU A 150 10.80 15.23 -2.70
N PRO A 151 11.25 14.00 -2.42
CA PRO A 151 11.23 12.93 -3.43
C PRO A 151 9.81 12.57 -3.87
N PHE A 152 8.85 12.60 -2.94
CA PHE A 152 7.45 12.24 -3.21
C PHE A 152 6.74 13.29 -4.05
N ILE A 153 6.99 14.59 -3.81
CA ILE A 153 6.38 15.65 -4.63
C ILE A 153 6.96 15.65 -6.06
N VAL A 154 8.26 15.39 -6.20
CA VAL A 154 8.90 15.30 -7.53
C VAL A 154 8.33 14.10 -8.30
N ALA A 155 8.21 12.93 -7.67
CA ALA A 155 7.60 11.75 -8.27
C ALA A 155 6.13 12.01 -8.65
N CYS A 156 5.34 12.62 -7.74
CA CYS A 156 3.95 12.96 -8.01
C CYS A 156 3.80 13.87 -9.24
N ILE A 157 4.59 14.95 -9.32
CA ILE A 157 4.55 15.90 -10.44
C ILE A 157 4.94 15.16 -11.74
N PHE A 158 5.99 14.35 -11.69
CA PHE A 158 6.41 13.55 -12.84
C PHE A 158 5.25 12.66 -13.32
N ASP A 159 4.74 11.79 -12.47
CA ASP A 159 3.71 10.81 -12.82
C ASP A 159 2.43 11.49 -13.31
N ALA A 160 1.94 12.53 -12.61
CA ALA A 160 0.72 13.22 -12.96
C ALA A 160 0.85 14.08 -14.24
N CYS A 161 2.08 14.47 -14.65
CA CYS A 161 2.31 15.17 -15.89
C CYS A 161 2.41 14.26 -17.11
N TYR A 162 2.72 12.98 -16.90
CA TYR A 162 2.85 12.01 -18.01
C TYR A 162 1.61 11.16 -18.19
N MET A 163 0.85 10.96 -17.13
CA MET A 163 -0.36 10.15 -17.17
C MET A 163 -1.57 11.07 -17.06
N ASP A 164 -2.38 11.09 -18.09
CA ASP A 164 -3.60 11.91 -18.18
C ASP A 164 -4.74 11.31 -17.32
N ASP A 165 -4.40 10.95 -16.08
CA ASP A 165 -5.34 10.33 -15.13
C ASP A 165 -5.20 11.00 -13.73
N VAL A 166 -6.29 11.64 -13.28
CA VAL A 166 -6.39 12.31 -11.97
C VAL A 166 -6.08 11.35 -10.81
N THR A 167 -6.33 10.05 -10.99
CA THR A 167 -6.09 9.03 -9.95
C THR A 167 -4.60 8.88 -9.62
N ILE A 168 -3.71 9.23 -10.53
CA ILE A 168 -2.25 9.13 -10.32
C ILE A 168 -1.78 10.08 -9.22
N GLY A 169 -2.26 11.32 -9.21
CA GLY A 169 -1.97 12.25 -8.13
C GLY A 169 -2.46 11.75 -6.77
N CYS A 170 -3.66 11.15 -6.73
CA CYS A 170 -4.19 10.54 -5.50
C CYS A 170 -3.34 9.35 -5.04
N THR A 171 -2.85 8.54 -5.97
CA THR A 171 -1.99 7.39 -5.67
C THR A 171 -0.63 7.85 -5.12
N SER A 172 -0.06 8.93 -5.64
CA SER A 172 1.19 9.52 -5.13
C SER A 172 1.02 10.10 -3.72
N LEU A 173 -0.12 10.78 -3.44
CA LEU A 173 -0.44 11.23 -2.08
C LEU A 173 -0.61 10.07 -1.12
N GLN A 174 -1.30 9.01 -1.53
CA GLN A 174 -1.46 7.80 -0.74
C GLN A 174 -0.10 7.18 -0.40
N THR A 175 0.82 7.10 -1.36
CA THR A 175 2.17 6.58 -1.13
C THR A 175 2.92 7.36 -0.04
N TYR A 176 2.81 8.69 -0.04
CA TYR A 176 3.41 9.50 1.01
C TYR A 176 2.70 9.31 2.36
N ALA A 177 1.37 9.26 2.37
CA ALA A 177 0.58 8.99 3.58
C ALA A 177 0.91 7.62 4.19
N ASP A 178 1.07 6.58 3.35
CA ASP A 178 1.47 5.24 3.78
C ASP A 178 2.89 5.23 4.38
N ALA A 179 3.84 5.95 3.77
CA ALA A 179 5.19 6.13 4.32
C ALA A 179 5.15 6.82 5.70
N CYS A 180 4.32 7.86 5.85
CA CYS A 180 4.10 8.54 7.12
C CYS A 180 3.49 7.58 8.17
N ALA A 181 2.48 6.82 7.79
CA ALA A 181 1.81 5.85 8.65
C ALA A 181 2.77 4.75 9.12
N GLN A 182 3.62 4.23 8.24
CA GLN A 182 4.67 3.26 8.58
C GLN A 182 5.70 3.84 9.57
N ALA A 183 5.90 5.17 9.56
CA ALA A 183 6.72 5.89 10.52
C ALA A 183 5.96 6.32 11.79
N GLY A 184 4.72 5.84 11.99
CA GLY A 184 3.89 6.11 13.15
C GLY A 184 3.11 7.44 13.09
N VAL A 185 3.02 8.07 11.92
CA VAL A 185 2.29 9.33 11.72
C VAL A 185 1.16 9.11 10.73
N CYS A 186 -0.04 8.84 11.24
CA CYS A 186 -1.22 8.76 10.39
C CYS A 186 -1.72 10.17 10.03
N VAL A 187 -2.06 10.38 8.76
CA VAL A 187 -2.53 11.66 8.22
C VAL A 187 -3.86 11.49 7.51
N GLU A 188 -4.85 12.25 7.92
CA GLU A 188 -6.16 12.32 7.27
C GLU A 188 -6.12 13.32 6.11
N TRP A 189 -5.71 12.90 4.93
CA TRP A 189 -5.39 13.76 3.81
C TRP A 189 -6.49 13.87 2.74
N ARG A 190 -7.32 12.82 2.55
CA ARG A 190 -8.31 12.77 1.45
C ARG A 190 -9.33 13.90 1.53
N ASN A 191 -9.72 14.32 2.73
CA ASN A 191 -10.66 15.42 2.96
C ASN A 191 -10.16 16.79 2.43
N TYR A 192 -8.87 16.91 2.16
CA TYR A 192 -8.26 18.14 1.63
C TYR A 192 -8.09 18.15 0.11
N THR A 193 -8.60 17.16 -0.58
CA THR A 193 -8.48 17.01 -2.03
C THR A 193 -9.70 17.54 -2.80
N ASN A 194 -10.65 18.21 -2.11
CA ASN A 194 -11.91 18.68 -2.71
C ASN A 194 -12.70 17.59 -3.44
N GLY A 195 -12.71 16.37 -2.89
CA GLY A 195 -13.43 15.24 -3.46
C GLY A 195 -12.70 14.50 -4.60
N GLN A 196 -11.53 14.96 -5.02
CA GLN A 196 -10.79 14.31 -6.12
C GLN A 196 -10.27 12.92 -5.75
N CYS A 197 -9.90 12.72 -4.48
CA CYS A 197 -9.34 11.47 -3.98
C CYS A 197 -10.28 10.75 -2.99
N ASP A 198 -11.57 11.02 -3.06
CA ASP A 198 -12.53 10.36 -2.19
C ASP A 198 -12.47 8.84 -2.38
N PHE A 199 -12.54 8.12 -1.28
CA PHE A 199 -12.56 6.66 -1.28
C PHE A 199 -13.90 6.15 -0.76
N THR A 200 -14.54 5.29 -1.53
CA THR A 200 -15.83 4.69 -1.17
C THR A 200 -15.64 3.23 -0.81
N CYS A 201 -15.94 2.87 0.42
CA CYS A 201 -15.92 1.49 0.88
C CYS A 201 -17.20 0.75 0.48
N GLU A 202 -17.07 -0.58 0.29
CA GLU A 202 -18.21 -1.46 0.14
C GLU A 202 -19.03 -1.49 1.43
N LYS A 203 -20.35 -1.28 1.30
CA LYS A 203 -21.26 -1.32 2.47
C LYS A 203 -21.25 -2.70 3.12
N PRO A 204 -21.32 -2.78 4.46
CA PRO A 204 -21.60 -1.70 5.44
C PRO A 204 -20.36 -0.93 5.92
N LYS A 205 -19.17 -1.22 5.43
CA LYS A 205 -17.93 -0.57 5.87
C LYS A 205 -17.87 0.90 5.47
N VAL A 206 -17.13 1.67 6.25
CA VAL A 206 -16.87 3.10 6.03
C VAL A 206 -15.37 3.34 5.99
N TYR A 207 -14.97 4.34 5.20
CA TYR A 207 -13.57 4.77 5.15
C TYR A 207 -13.14 5.38 6.50
N ASN A 208 -11.96 5.01 6.95
CA ASN A 208 -11.26 5.62 8.07
C ASN A 208 -9.80 5.83 7.70
N ALA A 209 -9.33 7.06 7.78
CA ALA A 209 -7.95 7.41 7.44
C ALA A 209 -6.92 6.77 8.38
N CYS A 210 -7.28 6.54 9.64
CA CYS A 210 -6.38 6.08 10.70
C CYS A 210 -6.96 4.89 11.47
N GLY A 211 -7.31 3.85 10.76
CA GLY A 211 -7.80 2.62 11.34
C GLY A 211 -6.68 1.62 11.70
N PRO A 212 -7.02 0.53 12.38
CA PRO A 212 -6.05 -0.49 12.75
C PRO A 212 -5.56 -1.27 11.51
N GLN A 213 -4.32 -1.73 11.52
CA GLN A 213 -3.77 -2.56 10.44
C GLN A 213 -4.60 -3.82 10.21
N VAL A 214 -5.14 -4.41 11.27
CA VAL A 214 -6.06 -5.55 11.21
C VAL A 214 -7.33 -5.19 11.97
N GLU A 215 -8.46 -5.25 11.29
CA GLU A 215 -9.75 -4.96 11.90
C GLU A 215 -10.13 -6.05 12.91
N PRO A 216 -10.49 -5.68 14.16
CA PRO A 216 -10.98 -6.64 15.15
C PRO A 216 -12.29 -7.32 14.70
N THR A 217 -12.43 -8.59 15.05
CA THR A 217 -13.62 -9.38 14.77
C THR A 217 -14.24 -9.93 16.05
N CYS A 218 -15.39 -10.57 15.95
CA CYS A 218 -15.97 -11.31 17.06
C CYS A 218 -15.25 -12.62 17.40
N ASN A 219 -14.29 -13.02 16.59
CA ASN A 219 -13.48 -14.21 16.84
C ASN A 219 -12.27 -13.85 17.72
N ALA A 220 -12.34 -14.16 19.02
CA ALA A 220 -11.25 -13.89 19.96
C ALA A 220 -9.92 -14.55 19.58
N TRP A 221 -9.95 -15.74 19.00
CA TRP A 221 -8.76 -16.43 18.52
C TRP A 221 -8.10 -15.69 17.35
N TYR A 222 -8.90 -15.21 16.39
CA TYR A 222 -8.44 -14.36 15.30
C TYR A 222 -7.78 -13.09 15.82
N ASN A 223 -8.44 -12.39 16.74
CA ASN A 223 -7.91 -11.15 17.33
C ASN A 223 -6.60 -11.41 18.08
N PHE A 224 -6.53 -12.47 18.86
CA PHE A 224 -5.29 -12.87 19.51
C PHE A 224 -4.19 -13.11 18.48
N LYS A 225 -4.47 -13.91 17.47
CA LYS A 225 -3.48 -14.32 16.47
C LYS A 225 -2.99 -13.16 15.59
N PHE A 226 -3.89 -12.31 15.11
CA PHE A 226 -3.55 -11.30 14.10
C PHE A 226 -3.39 -9.88 14.64
N ILE A 227 -3.81 -9.59 15.85
CA ILE A 227 -3.70 -8.26 16.45
C ILE A 227 -2.68 -8.27 17.59
N GLN A 228 -2.83 -9.16 18.59
CA GLN A 228 -1.96 -9.15 19.75
C GLN A 228 -0.53 -9.62 19.44
N THR A 229 -0.37 -10.62 18.56
CA THR A 229 0.97 -11.09 18.17
C THR A 229 1.70 -10.12 17.23
N GLN A 230 1.02 -9.12 16.65
CA GLN A 230 1.70 -8.07 15.89
C GLN A 230 2.57 -7.19 16.78
N ASN A 231 2.18 -6.99 18.03
CA ASN A 231 2.95 -6.18 18.98
C ASN A 231 4.31 -6.80 19.34
N GLU A 232 4.46 -8.12 19.19
CA GLU A 232 5.75 -8.80 19.40
C GLU A 232 6.71 -8.64 18.21
N PHE A 233 6.19 -8.33 17.02
CA PHE A 233 6.98 -8.14 15.78
C PHE A 233 7.04 -6.69 15.31
N SER A 234 6.33 -5.79 15.96
CA SER A 234 6.33 -4.38 15.62
C SER A 234 7.34 -3.62 16.47
N VAL A 235 8.47 -3.29 15.89
CA VAL A 235 9.45 -2.35 16.49
C VAL A 235 8.85 -0.93 16.62
N MET A 236 7.65 -0.68 16.04
CA MET A 236 7.05 0.64 15.88
C MET A 236 5.56 0.70 16.29
N GLY A 237 5.14 0.10 17.40
CA GLY A 237 3.79 0.33 17.95
C GLY A 237 2.61 -0.02 17.01
N ASP A 238 1.41 0.41 17.37
CA ASP A 238 0.19 0.23 16.57
C ASP A 238 0.24 1.15 15.34
N ILE A 239 0.58 0.57 14.18
CA ILE A 239 0.52 1.29 12.90
C ILE A 239 -0.93 1.51 12.54
N GLN A 240 -1.31 2.77 12.35
CA GLN A 240 -2.62 3.17 11.87
C GLN A 240 -2.56 3.40 10.36
N LEU A 241 -3.45 2.74 9.61
CA LEU A 241 -3.50 2.80 8.15
C LEU A 241 -4.89 3.24 7.70
N GLU A 242 -4.95 3.88 6.55
CA GLU A 242 -6.24 4.13 5.92
C GLU A 242 -6.85 2.80 5.45
N GLY A 243 -8.16 2.68 5.58
CA GLY A 243 -8.86 1.45 5.23
C GLY A 243 -10.37 1.55 5.30
N CYS A 244 -11.01 0.41 5.03
CA CYS A 244 -12.44 0.20 5.12
C CYS A 244 -12.78 -0.62 6.36
N TYR A 245 -13.45 -0.01 7.31
CA TYR A 245 -13.73 -0.61 8.61
C TYR A 245 -15.22 -0.56 8.93
N CYS A 246 -15.64 -1.37 9.87
CA CYS A 246 -16.99 -1.30 10.41
C CYS A 246 -17.26 0.08 11.03
N PRO A 247 -18.48 0.62 10.88
CA PRO A 247 -18.86 1.90 11.49
C PRO A 247 -18.65 1.91 13.00
N PRO A 248 -18.37 3.08 13.60
CA PRO A 248 -18.24 3.23 15.05
C PRO A 248 -19.40 2.58 15.81
N GLY A 249 -19.10 1.83 16.87
CA GLY A 249 -20.10 1.10 17.67
C GLY A 249 -20.50 -0.27 17.08
N THR A 250 -19.84 -0.70 16.01
CA THR A 250 -20.02 -2.04 15.45
C THR A 250 -18.68 -2.77 15.32
N THR A 251 -18.74 -4.09 15.25
CA THR A 251 -17.57 -4.96 15.12
C THR A 251 -17.77 -5.90 13.94
N LEU A 252 -16.71 -6.22 13.22
CA LEU A 252 -16.73 -7.18 12.13
C LEU A 252 -17.05 -8.58 12.68
N MET A 253 -18.07 -9.22 12.12
CA MET A 253 -18.52 -10.52 12.61
C MET A 253 -17.41 -11.59 12.45
N SER A 254 -16.75 -11.62 11.31
CA SER A 254 -15.61 -12.51 11.04
C SER A 254 -14.73 -11.96 9.92
N SER A 255 -13.48 -12.39 9.84
CA SER A 255 -12.53 -11.99 8.79
C SER A 255 -12.96 -12.41 7.37
N SER A 256 -13.88 -13.37 7.25
CA SER A 256 -14.37 -13.87 5.96
C SER A 256 -15.72 -13.26 5.56
N SER A 257 -16.25 -12.30 6.32
CA SER A 257 -17.53 -11.66 6.05
C SER A 257 -17.43 -10.13 6.12
N ASN A 258 -18.31 -9.43 5.41
CA ASN A 258 -18.42 -7.96 5.48
C ASN A 258 -19.53 -7.51 6.46
N TYR A 259 -19.98 -8.37 7.37
CA TYR A 259 -21.05 -8.01 8.31
C TYR A 259 -20.50 -7.29 9.53
N CYS A 260 -20.95 -6.06 9.73
CA CYS A 260 -20.69 -5.26 10.93
C CYS A 260 -21.88 -5.40 11.89
N ILE A 261 -21.62 -5.85 13.10
CA ILE A 261 -22.66 -6.14 14.10
C ILE A 261 -22.44 -5.33 15.39
N PRO A 262 -23.50 -4.90 16.06
CA PRO A 262 -23.38 -4.03 17.24
C PRO A 262 -22.89 -4.77 18.50
N SER A 263 -23.01 -6.10 18.55
CA SER A 263 -22.53 -6.93 19.66
C SER A 263 -22.18 -8.31 19.18
N CYS A 264 -21.06 -8.85 19.69
CA CYS A 264 -20.61 -10.22 19.39
C CYS A 264 -21.44 -11.31 20.10
N ASP A 265 -22.29 -10.95 21.05
CA ASP A 265 -23.19 -11.89 21.73
C ASP A 265 -24.39 -12.27 20.87
N ILE A 266 -24.56 -11.62 19.71
CA ILE A 266 -25.66 -11.87 18.78
C ILE A 266 -25.14 -12.76 17.64
N CYS A 267 -25.42 -14.07 17.72
CA CYS A 267 -25.25 -14.95 16.56
C CYS A 267 -26.51 -14.86 15.69
N PRO A 268 -26.47 -14.21 14.52
CA PRO A 268 -27.61 -14.28 13.59
C PRO A 268 -27.75 -15.69 13.06
N LEU A 269 -28.88 -16.34 13.35
CA LEU A 269 -29.22 -17.63 12.74
C LEU A 269 -29.51 -17.41 11.24
N PRO A 270 -29.28 -18.44 10.39
CA PRO A 270 -29.49 -18.33 8.94
C PRO A 270 -30.91 -17.93 8.52
N ASN A 271 -31.90 -18.05 9.43
CA ASN A 271 -33.29 -17.67 9.23
C ASN A 271 -33.65 -16.26 9.74
N GLY A 272 -32.67 -15.45 10.10
CA GLY A 272 -32.85 -14.06 10.55
C GLY A 272 -33.40 -13.89 11.96
N ASN A 273 -33.60 -14.96 12.72
CA ASN A 273 -33.95 -14.89 14.15
C ASN A 273 -32.68 -14.73 15.00
N ARG A 274 -32.83 -13.98 16.13
CA ARG A 274 -31.79 -13.73 17.13
C ARG A 274 -31.79 -14.81 18.20
#